data_6bd4cae8004f383d5b8ffef9f035bbbd
#
_entry.id   6bd4cae8004f383d5b8ffef9f035bbbd
#
_cell.length_a   1.000
_cell.length_b   1.000
_cell.length_c   1.000
_cell.angle_alpha   90.00
_cell.angle_beta   90.00
_cell.angle_gamma   90.00
#
_symmetry.space_group_name_H-M   'P 1'
#
loop_
_entity.id
_entity.type
_entity.pdbx_description
1 polymer ?
#
loop_
_entity_poly.entity_id
_entity_poly.type
_entity_poly.pdbx_seq_one_letter_code
_entity_poly.pdbx_strand_id
1 'polypeptide(L)'
;LYALDIANKNNIPVIMDIDYRPYTWETSNKAKEVYNLAASKCSGVIGNDDEFGVLAGDYNNGLDHARQLAKNVSLIIYKKGEKGSITFAMNKEIKKGIFPVKPLKPTGAGDAFMGSLIGSILKTNDLEKSIEIGSAAAAIVVTKVGCAPAMPNLNEILEFMKYNKINEGE
;
A
#
# COMPACT_ATOMS: atom_id res chain seq x y z
N LEU A 1 -12.69 3.58 14.52
CA LEU A 1 -13.57 4.60 13.89
C LEU A 1 -13.47 5.95 14.59
N TYR A 2 -13.47 6.00 15.94
CA TYR A 2 -13.40 7.26 16.69
C TYR A 2 -12.20 8.16 16.29
N ALA A 3 -11.01 7.57 16.13
CA ALA A 3 -9.83 8.31 15.69
C ALA A 3 -10.00 8.90 14.28
N LEU A 4 -10.66 8.17 13.36
CA LEU A 4 -10.98 8.67 12.02
C LEU A 4 -11.94 9.86 12.06
N ASP A 5 -12.94 9.81 12.94
CA ASP A 5 -13.88 10.91 13.10
C ASP A 5 -13.20 12.18 13.64
N ILE A 6 -12.24 12.02 14.58
CA ILE A 6 -11.42 13.13 15.07
C ILE A 6 -10.53 13.70 13.96
N ALA A 7 -9.84 12.84 13.21
CA ALA A 7 -8.97 13.27 12.12
C ALA A 7 -9.76 14.05 11.06
N ASN A 8 -10.89 13.53 10.62
CA ASN A 8 -11.76 14.17 9.64
C ASN A 8 -12.32 15.51 10.14
N LYS A 9 -12.71 15.58 11.41
CA LYS A 9 -13.18 16.84 12.01
C LYS A 9 -12.11 17.94 12.02
N ASN A 10 -10.83 17.53 12.08
CA ASN A 10 -9.69 18.45 12.09
C ASN A 10 -9.00 18.57 10.72
N ASN A 11 -9.61 18.05 9.64
CA ASN A 11 -9.04 18.04 8.29
C ASN A 11 -7.65 17.38 8.20
N ILE A 12 -7.40 16.36 9.02
CA ILE A 12 -6.16 15.58 8.98
C ILE A 12 -6.34 14.41 8.02
N PRO A 13 -5.56 14.34 6.93
CA PRO A 13 -5.65 13.21 6.01
C PRO A 13 -5.20 11.91 6.69
N VAL A 14 -5.95 10.84 6.47
CA VAL A 14 -5.67 9.52 7.02
C VAL A 14 -5.41 8.54 5.89
N ILE A 15 -4.31 7.82 5.97
CA ILE A 15 -4.00 6.69 5.09
C ILE A 15 -4.10 5.41 5.92
N MET A 16 -4.90 4.46 5.46
CA MET A 16 -5.11 3.16 6.10
C MET A 16 -4.32 2.09 5.34
N ASP A 17 -3.48 1.33 6.04
CA ASP A 17 -3.06 -0.01 5.59
C ASP A 17 -4.13 -1.01 6.05
N ILE A 18 -4.60 -1.86 5.14
CA ILE A 18 -5.66 -2.83 5.47
C ILE A 18 -5.13 -3.84 6.49
N ASP A 19 -3.92 -4.36 6.28
CA ASP A 19 -3.21 -5.29 7.18
C ASP A 19 -4.13 -6.37 7.79
N TYR A 20 -4.90 -7.04 6.94
CA TYR A 20 -5.88 -8.05 7.38
C TYR A 20 -5.21 -9.25 8.05
N ARG A 21 -5.72 -9.59 9.25
CA ARG A 21 -5.29 -10.77 10.01
C ARG A 21 -6.53 -11.61 10.36
N PRO A 22 -6.76 -12.75 9.68
CA PRO A 22 -7.98 -13.55 9.85
C PRO A 22 -8.27 -13.90 11.30
N TYR A 23 -7.24 -14.22 12.08
CA TYR A 23 -7.36 -14.67 13.46
C TYR A 23 -7.75 -13.58 14.47
N THR A 24 -7.81 -12.32 14.04
CA THR A 24 -8.24 -11.19 14.90
C THR A 24 -9.72 -10.85 14.75
N TRP A 25 -10.41 -11.54 13.85
CA TRP A 25 -11.81 -11.29 13.53
C TRP A 25 -12.69 -12.49 13.81
N GLU A 26 -13.90 -12.26 14.31
CA GLU A 26 -14.90 -13.32 14.51
C GLU A 26 -15.30 -13.99 13.19
N THR A 27 -15.49 -13.17 12.15
CA THR A 27 -15.81 -13.63 10.80
C THR A 27 -15.21 -12.69 9.74
N SER A 28 -14.98 -13.20 8.53
CA SER A 28 -14.56 -12.39 7.38
C SER A 28 -15.60 -11.33 7.00
N ASN A 29 -16.90 -11.63 7.17
CA ASN A 29 -17.96 -10.66 6.92
C ASN A 29 -17.89 -9.48 7.90
N LYS A 30 -17.57 -9.74 9.17
CA LYS A 30 -17.39 -8.65 10.14
C LYS A 30 -16.18 -7.80 9.82
N ALA A 31 -15.08 -8.41 9.42
CA ALA A 31 -13.90 -7.71 8.91
C ALA A 31 -14.26 -6.83 7.72
N LYS A 32 -14.92 -7.40 6.70
CA LYS A 32 -15.39 -6.68 5.52
C LYS A 32 -16.20 -5.43 5.88
N GLU A 33 -17.20 -5.55 6.73
CA GLU A 33 -18.04 -4.41 7.16
C GLU A 33 -17.21 -3.28 7.79
N VAL A 34 -16.35 -3.64 8.75
CA VAL A 34 -15.57 -2.66 9.51
C VAL A 34 -14.49 -2.01 8.63
N TYR A 35 -13.79 -2.79 7.80
CA TYR A 35 -12.79 -2.24 6.89
C TYR A 35 -13.40 -1.31 5.85
N ASN A 36 -14.54 -1.67 5.24
CA ASN A 36 -15.20 -0.79 4.28
C ASN A 36 -15.68 0.52 4.94
N LEU A 37 -16.23 0.44 6.16
CA LEU A 37 -16.63 1.62 6.91
C LEU A 37 -15.41 2.51 7.25
N ALA A 38 -14.28 1.93 7.63
CA ALA A 38 -13.05 2.67 7.89
C ALA A 38 -12.49 3.27 6.59
N ALA A 39 -12.41 2.49 5.52
CA ALA A 39 -11.91 2.90 4.21
C ALA A 39 -12.68 4.13 3.68
N SER A 40 -14.01 4.13 3.82
CA SER A 40 -14.85 5.25 3.37
C SER A 40 -14.60 6.58 4.10
N LYS A 41 -13.91 6.54 5.23
CA LYS A 41 -13.54 7.71 6.05
C LYS A 41 -12.07 8.12 5.88
N CYS A 42 -11.28 7.36 5.11
CA CYS A 42 -9.86 7.62 4.87
C CYS A 42 -9.64 8.45 3.62
N SER A 43 -8.55 9.21 3.60
CA SER A 43 -8.04 9.91 2.42
C SER A 43 -7.31 8.96 1.46
N GLY A 44 -6.74 7.88 2.00
CA GLY A 44 -6.08 6.85 1.23
C GLY A 44 -6.22 5.46 1.86
N VAL A 45 -6.20 4.41 1.02
CA VAL A 45 -6.22 3.00 1.44
C VAL A 45 -5.18 2.23 0.64
N ILE A 46 -4.37 1.48 1.35
CA ILE A 46 -3.30 0.64 0.80
C ILE A 46 -3.56 -0.80 1.23
N GLY A 47 -3.41 -1.74 0.32
CA GLY A 47 -3.55 -3.15 0.63
C GLY A 47 -3.04 -4.03 -0.51
N ASN A 48 -2.98 -5.33 -0.26
CA ASN A 48 -2.70 -6.33 -1.28
C ASN A 48 -3.99 -6.90 -1.89
N ASP A 49 -3.85 -7.81 -2.85
CA ASP A 49 -4.95 -8.48 -3.54
C ASP A 49 -5.84 -9.28 -2.60
N ASP A 50 -5.27 -10.04 -1.66
CA ASP A 50 -6.03 -10.79 -0.65
C ASP A 50 -6.83 -9.84 0.25
N GLU A 51 -6.24 -8.75 0.70
CA GLU A 51 -6.86 -7.77 1.59
C GLU A 51 -8.03 -7.06 0.91
N PHE A 52 -7.87 -6.61 -0.33
CA PHE A 52 -8.98 -6.05 -1.10
C PHE A 52 -10.04 -7.12 -1.45
N GLY A 53 -9.63 -8.37 -1.60
CA GLY A 53 -10.55 -9.50 -1.73
C GLY A 53 -11.47 -9.66 -0.53
N VAL A 54 -10.93 -9.48 0.69
CA VAL A 54 -11.73 -9.46 1.92
C VAL A 54 -12.71 -8.29 1.94
N LEU A 55 -12.28 -7.09 1.55
CA LEU A 55 -13.17 -5.92 1.45
C LEU A 55 -14.30 -6.15 0.44
N ALA A 56 -14.00 -6.79 -0.69
CA ALA A 56 -14.98 -7.16 -1.69
C ALA A 56 -15.95 -8.26 -1.17
N GLY A 57 -15.47 -9.13 -0.28
CA GLY A 57 -16.15 -10.37 0.13
C GLY A 57 -16.02 -11.47 -0.89
N ASP A 58 -15.15 -11.31 -1.88
CA ASP A 58 -14.78 -12.27 -2.91
C ASP A 58 -13.37 -11.91 -3.41
N TYR A 59 -12.44 -12.85 -3.28
CA TYR A 59 -11.04 -12.63 -3.66
C TYR A 59 -10.84 -12.27 -5.13
N ASN A 60 -11.71 -12.74 -6.03
CA ASN A 60 -11.63 -12.42 -7.45
C ASN A 60 -12.07 -10.99 -7.78
N ASN A 61 -12.80 -10.35 -6.90
CA ASN A 61 -13.38 -9.02 -7.10
C ASN A 61 -12.59 -7.90 -6.40
N GLY A 62 -11.42 -8.20 -5.81
CA GLY A 62 -10.61 -7.23 -5.06
C GLY A 62 -10.23 -5.98 -5.86
N LEU A 63 -9.77 -6.16 -7.11
CA LEU A 63 -9.39 -5.04 -7.98
C LEU A 63 -10.58 -4.17 -8.37
N ASP A 64 -11.73 -4.76 -8.68
CA ASP A 64 -12.93 -4.00 -9.02
C ASP A 64 -13.47 -3.25 -7.81
N HIS A 65 -13.36 -3.84 -6.63
CA HIS A 65 -13.68 -3.16 -5.38
C HIS A 65 -12.75 -1.96 -5.11
N ALA A 66 -11.45 -2.12 -5.35
CA ALA A 66 -10.47 -1.02 -5.25
C ALA A 66 -10.84 0.14 -6.18
N ARG A 67 -11.23 -0.15 -7.45
CA ARG A 67 -11.73 0.86 -8.39
C ARG A 67 -13.01 1.56 -7.91
N GLN A 68 -13.91 0.82 -7.27
CA GLN A 68 -15.12 1.42 -6.72
C GLN A 68 -14.83 2.34 -5.54
N LEU A 69 -13.95 1.94 -4.64
CA LEU A 69 -13.50 2.78 -3.53
C LEU A 69 -12.83 4.07 -4.02
N ALA A 70 -12.05 4.00 -5.09
CA ALA A 70 -11.36 5.14 -5.69
C ALA A 70 -12.27 6.25 -6.22
N LYS A 71 -13.59 6.01 -6.32
CA LYS A 71 -14.56 7.05 -6.67
C LYS A 71 -14.80 8.05 -5.52
N ASN A 72 -14.52 7.62 -4.28
CA ASN A 72 -14.78 8.41 -3.08
C ASN A 72 -13.53 8.59 -2.20
N VAL A 73 -12.50 7.80 -2.39
CA VAL A 73 -11.22 7.85 -1.66
C VAL A 73 -10.14 8.36 -2.60
N SER A 74 -9.40 9.39 -2.19
CA SER A 74 -8.48 10.12 -3.05
C SER A 74 -7.27 9.32 -3.52
N LEU A 75 -6.86 8.30 -2.74
CA LEU A 75 -5.71 7.45 -3.05
C LEU A 75 -6.03 6.00 -2.71
N ILE A 76 -5.99 5.13 -3.70
CA ILE A 76 -6.04 3.67 -3.48
C ILE A 76 -4.78 3.05 -4.09
N ILE A 77 -4.09 2.22 -3.32
CA ILE A 77 -2.94 1.45 -3.82
C ILE A 77 -3.23 -0.05 -3.63
N TYR A 78 -3.44 -0.71 -4.75
CA TYR A 78 -3.68 -2.14 -4.86
C TYR A 78 -2.36 -2.84 -5.20
N LYS A 79 -1.77 -3.54 -4.24
CA LYS A 79 -0.49 -4.27 -4.39
C LYS A 79 -0.74 -5.69 -4.89
N LYS A 80 0.08 -6.16 -5.85
CA LYS A 80 -0.06 -7.49 -6.48
C LYS A 80 1.22 -8.34 -6.31
N GLY A 81 1.96 -8.13 -5.21
CA GLY A 81 3.21 -8.83 -4.98
C GLY A 81 4.22 -8.61 -6.10
N GLU A 82 4.68 -9.68 -6.72
CA GLU A 82 5.69 -9.65 -7.79
C GLU A 82 5.22 -8.96 -9.09
N LYS A 83 3.92 -8.79 -9.26
CA LYS A 83 3.30 -8.09 -10.39
C LYS A 83 3.21 -6.57 -10.20
N GLY A 84 3.73 -6.05 -9.10
CA GLY A 84 3.75 -4.63 -8.81
C GLY A 84 2.48 -4.11 -8.15
N SER A 85 2.03 -2.94 -8.57
CA SER A 85 0.86 -2.27 -7.99
C SER A 85 0.05 -1.51 -9.02
N ILE A 86 -1.22 -1.31 -8.71
CA ILE A 86 -2.13 -0.41 -9.41
C ILE A 86 -2.56 0.67 -8.42
N THR A 87 -2.31 1.91 -8.76
CA THR A 87 -2.69 3.07 -7.95
C THR A 87 -3.79 3.85 -8.63
N PHE A 88 -4.86 4.12 -7.92
CA PHE A 88 -5.94 4.98 -8.36
C PHE A 88 -5.84 6.30 -7.60
N ALA A 89 -5.58 7.39 -8.32
CA ALA A 89 -5.49 8.74 -7.76
C ALA A 89 -5.77 9.78 -8.84
N MET A 90 -6.34 10.92 -8.48
CA MET A 90 -6.59 12.04 -9.39
C MET A 90 -7.30 11.62 -10.69
N ASN A 91 -8.27 10.70 -10.60
CA ASN A 91 -8.98 10.10 -11.73
C ASN A 91 -8.08 9.37 -12.75
N LYS A 92 -6.91 8.90 -12.32
CA LYS A 92 -5.96 8.12 -13.13
C LYS A 92 -5.72 6.76 -12.51
N GLU A 93 -5.42 5.80 -13.37
CA GLU A 93 -4.88 4.49 -13.01
C GLU A 93 -3.40 4.47 -13.37
N ILE A 94 -2.53 4.32 -12.37
CA ILE A 94 -1.08 4.28 -12.52
C ILE A 94 -0.63 2.86 -12.21
N LYS A 95 -0.04 2.17 -13.18
CA LYS A 95 0.58 0.88 -12.99
C LYS A 95 2.08 1.04 -12.79
N LYS A 96 2.62 0.38 -11.79
CA LYS A 96 4.07 0.32 -11.54
C LYS A 96 4.46 -1.10 -11.18
N GLY A 97 5.59 -1.53 -11.69
CA GLY A 97 6.18 -2.82 -11.39
C GLY A 97 6.91 -2.84 -10.06
N ILE A 98 7.87 -3.74 -9.97
CA ILE A 98 8.77 -3.89 -8.82
C ILE A 98 10.23 -3.76 -9.25
N PHE A 99 11.12 -3.59 -8.30
CA PHE A 99 12.55 -3.86 -8.49
C PHE A 99 12.78 -5.36 -8.28
N PRO A 100 13.14 -6.12 -9.34
CA PRO A 100 13.34 -7.55 -9.22
C PRO A 100 14.54 -7.87 -8.31
N VAL A 101 14.27 -8.63 -7.26
CA VAL A 101 15.29 -9.10 -6.30
C VAL A 101 15.00 -10.55 -5.95
N LYS A 102 16.00 -11.26 -5.42
CA LYS A 102 15.81 -12.58 -4.83
C LYS A 102 15.36 -12.41 -3.37
N PRO A 103 14.07 -12.61 -3.05
CA PRO A 103 13.60 -12.39 -1.70
C PRO A 103 14.12 -13.47 -0.75
N LEU A 104 14.47 -13.04 0.45
CA LEU A 104 14.78 -13.93 1.58
C LEU A 104 13.51 -14.21 2.39
N LYS A 105 12.67 -13.18 2.57
CA LYS A 105 11.40 -13.26 3.27
C LYS A 105 10.50 -12.08 2.90
N PRO A 106 9.16 -12.26 2.86
CA PRO A 106 8.23 -11.19 2.49
C PRO A 106 7.90 -10.20 3.62
N THR A 107 8.21 -10.56 4.88
CA THR A 107 7.78 -9.79 6.06
C THR A 107 8.40 -8.40 6.10
N GLY A 108 7.58 -7.37 6.30
CA GLY A 108 7.99 -5.97 6.38
C GLY A 108 8.00 -5.24 5.04
N ALA A 109 7.73 -5.92 3.91
CA ALA A 109 7.68 -5.28 2.60
C ALA A 109 6.57 -4.21 2.53
N GLY A 110 5.37 -4.51 3.07
CA GLY A 110 4.24 -3.58 3.12
C GLY A 110 4.57 -2.33 3.92
N ASP A 111 5.11 -2.51 5.13
CA ASP A 111 5.51 -1.40 6.01
C ASP A 111 6.58 -0.51 5.37
N ALA A 112 7.60 -1.13 4.76
CA ALA A 112 8.67 -0.42 4.06
C ALA A 112 8.12 0.39 2.87
N PHE A 113 7.24 -0.23 2.08
CA PHE A 113 6.56 0.43 0.96
C PHE A 113 5.77 1.65 1.46
N MET A 114 4.86 1.44 2.41
CA MET A 114 3.96 2.48 2.90
C MET A 114 4.72 3.63 3.58
N GLY A 115 5.64 3.33 4.48
CA GLY A 115 6.44 4.34 5.18
C GLY A 115 7.27 5.20 4.21
N SER A 116 7.93 4.57 3.23
CA SER A 116 8.75 5.27 2.24
C SER A 116 7.92 6.05 1.24
N LEU A 117 6.78 5.53 0.80
CA LEU A 117 5.81 6.23 -0.05
C LEU A 117 5.31 7.51 0.63
N ILE A 118 4.81 7.41 1.87
CA ILE A 118 4.28 8.56 2.59
C ILE A 118 5.38 9.60 2.85
N GLY A 119 6.56 9.15 3.31
CA GLY A 119 7.69 10.04 3.53
C GLY A 119 8.15 10.77 2.26
N SER A 120 8.05 10.11 1.10
CA SER A 120 8.35 10.73 -0.19
C SER A 120 7.26 11.70 -0.65
N ILE A 121 5.98 11.34 -0.56
CA ILE A 121 4.85 12.23 -0.92
C ILE A 121 4.94 13.54 -0.13
N LEU A 122 5.17 13.46 1.17
CA LEU A 122 5.27 14.64 2.03
C LEU A 122 6.43 15.58 1.67
N LYS A 123 7.50 15.05 1.04
CA LYS A 123 8.67 15.84 0.64
C LYS A 123 8.59 16.36 -0.79
N THR A 124 8.05 15.59 -1.70
CA THR A 124 8.18 15.87 -3.14
C THR A 124 6.85 16.23 -3.78
N ASN A 125 5.74 15.84 -3.21
CA ASN A 125 4.39 15.90 -3.78
C ASN A 125 4.30 15.20 -5.16
N ASP A 126 5.19 14.22 -5.41
CA ASP A 126 5.27 13.43 -6.64
C ASP A 126 4.86 11.99 -6.32
N LEU A 127 3.62 11.65 -6.70
CA LEU A 127 3.04 10.35 -6.39
C LEU A 127 3.75 9.21 -7.13
N GLU A 128 4.05 9.36 -8.41
CA GLU A 128 4.68 8.30 -9.19
C GLU A 128 6.08 7.99 -8.67
N LYS A 129 6.88 9.02 -8.41
CA LYS A 129 8.19 8.89 -7.79
C LYS A 129 8.08 8.24 -6.40
N SER A 130 7.06 8.57 -5.64
CA SER A 130 6.86 8.03 -4.29
C SER A 130 6.48 6.55 -4.32
N ILE A 131 5.71 6.10 -5.31
CA ILE A 131 5.43 4.67 -5.53
C ILE A 131 6.73 3.92 -5.85
N GLU A 132 7.60 4.47 -6.70
CA GLU A 132 8.89 3.87 -7.02
C GLU A 132 9.80 3.77 -5.79
N ILE A 133 9.86 4.82 -4.98
CA ILE A 133 10.62 4.83 -3.71
C ILE A 133 10.07 3.78 -2.74
N GLY A 134 8.75 3.66 -2.60
CA GLY A 134 8.10 2.61 -1.81
C GLY A 134 8.45 1.21 -2.32
N SER A 135 8.39 1.00 -3.64
CA SER A 135 8.74 -0.27 -4.27
C SER A 135 10.21 -0.64 -4.05
N ALA A 136 11.13 0.33 -4.14
CA ALA A 136 12.55 0.10 -3.87
C ALA A 136 12.80 -0.25 -2.40
N ALA A 137 12.15 0.44 -1.46
CA ALA A 137 12.25 0.13 -0.03
C ALA A 137 11.75 -1.29 0.28
N ALA A 138 10.62 -1.69 -0.29
CA ALA A 138 10.09 -3.04 -0.17
C ALA A 138 11.07 -4.08 -0.71
N ALA A 139 11.65 -3.84 -1.89
CA ALA A 139 12.66 -4.72 -2.49
C ALA A 139 13.90 -4.89 -1.59
N ILE A 140 14.40 -3.82 -0.99
CA ILE A 140 15.53 -3.88 -0.05
C ILE A 140 15.18 -4.71 1.18
N VAL A 141 14.03 -4.49 1.80
CA VAL A 141 13.64 -5.18 3.05
C VAL A 141 13.50 -6.68 2.85
N VAL A 142 12.93 -7.14 1.74
CA VAL A 142 12.74 -8.58 1.52
C VAL A 142 14.05 -9.34 1.30
N THR A 143 15.14 -8.65 1.03
CA THR A 143 16.48 -9.27 0.88
C THR A 143 17.28 -9.36 2.18
N LYS A 144 16.78 -8.78 3.29
CA LYS A 144 17.48 -8.70 4.57
C LYS A 144 16.78 -9.52 5.65
N VAL A 145 17.53 -9.93 6.67
CA VAL A 145 16.98 -10.57 7.88
C VAL A 145 16.48 -9.49 8.84
N GLY A 146 15.37 -9.75 9.48
CA GLY A 146 14.72 -8.78 10.38
C GLY A 146 13.60 -8.00 9.69
N CYS A 147 12.81 -7.27 10.44
CA CYS A 147 11.76 -6.38 9.92
C CYS A 147 12.23 -4.93 10.15
N ALA A 148 12.05 -4.37 11.34
CA ALA A 148 12.49 -3.02 11.66
C ALA A 148 14.00 -2.79 11.42
N PRO A 149 14.92 -3.70 11.80
CA PRO A 149 16.35 -3.54 11.50
C PRO A 149 16.70 -3.59 10.00
N ALA A 150 15.82 -4.13 9.17
CA ALA A 150 16.02 -4.23 7.73
C ALA A 150 15.53 -2.99 6.96
N MET A 151 14.79 -2.09 7.62
CA MET A 151 14.22 -0.89 6.99
C MET A 151 15.34 0.02 6.46
N PRO A 152 15.32 0.37 5.16
CA PRO A 152 16.33 1.24 4.59
C PRO A 152 16.07 2.71 4.93
N ASN A 153 17.13 3.50 5.02
CA ASN A 153 17.00 4.94 5.00
C ASN A 153 16.92 5.46 3.55
N LEU A 154 16.60 6.74 3.38
CA LEU A 154 16.41 7.35 2.06
C LEU A 154 17.65 7.25 1.16
N ASN A 155 18.86 7.41 1.71
CA ASN A 155 20.09 7.33 0.93
C ASN A 155 20.32 5.93 0.39
N GLU A 156 20.06 4.89 1.20
CA GLU A 156 20.13 3.49 0.77
C GLU A 156 19.11 3.20 -0.33
N ILE A 157 17.89 3.74 -0.24
CA ILE A 157 16.86 3.59 -1.28
C ILE A 157 17.33 4.24 -2.58
N LEU A 158 17.78 5.49 -2.52
CA LEU A 158 18.22 6.22 -3.71
C LEU A 158 19.46 5.59 -4.36
N GLU A 159 20.37 5.05 -3.56
CA GLU A 159 21.52 4.32 -4.05
C GLU A 159 21.11 3.01 -4.73
N PHE A 160 20.22 2.24 -4.12
CA PHE A 160 19.67 1.02 -4.71
C PHE A 160 19.01 1.31 -6.08
N MET A 161 18.23 2.38 -6.19
CA MET A 161 17.57 2.78 -7.44
C MET A 161 18.53 3.20 -8.56
N LYS A 162 19.77 3.60 -8.26
CA LYS A 162 20.78 3.92 -9.29
C LYS A 162 21.27 2.66 -10.01
N TYR A 163 21.33 1.54 -9.33
CA TYR A 163 21.90 0.29 -9.86
C TYR A 163 20.83 -0.75 -10.23
N ASN A 164 19.60 -0.52 -9.90
CA ASN A 164 18.48 -1.42 -10.17
C ASN A 164 17.40 -0.69 -10.94
N LYS A 165 16.73 -1.41 -11.84
CA LYS A 165 15.62 -0.85 -12.63
C LYS A 165 14.31 -1.49 -12.19
N ILE A 166 13.30 -0.66 -12.07
CA ILE A 166 11.92 -1.13 -11.91
C ILE A 166 11.47 -1.78 -13.22
N ASN A 167 10.78 -2.92 -13.14
CA ASN A 167 10.15 -3.52 -14.31
C ASN A 167 8.81 -2.84 -14.63
N GLU A 168 8.25 -3.13 -15.80
CA GLU A 168 6.88 -2.71 -16.13
C GLU A 168 5.90 -3.51 -15.27
N GLY A 169 4.88 -2.85 -14.72
CA GLY A 169 3.81 -3.49 -13.96
C GLY A 169 2.80 -4.17 -14.90
N GLU A 170 2.23 -5.28 -14.47
CA GLU A 170 1.15 -6.00 -15.18
C GLU A 170 -0.24 -5.44 -14.86
#